data_aa73af69a40df4e5d9f53cf32e88ce7e
#
_entry.id   aa73af69a40df4e5d9f53cf32e88ce7e
#
_cell.length_a   1.000
_cell.length_b   1.000
_cell.length_c   1.000
_cell.angle_alpha   90.00
_cell.angle_beta   90.00
_cell.angle_gamma   90.00
#
_symmetry.space_group_name_H-M   'P 1'
#
loop_
_entity.id
_entity.type
_entity.pdbx_description
1 polymer ?
#
loop_
_entity_poly.entity_id
_entity_poly.type
_entity_poly.pdbx_seq_one_letter_code
_entity_poly.pdbx_strand_id
1 'polypeptide(L)'
;GEASQEPTEQGYTAETSSNDSEIVVPTISGEKQKPKFSATLIPYYAKDENSSEEYSLRDLFGSAYSGGGFTFNEDGTFIDGITSASANSGAYIVEGDSVVITYSNDKNVIAAVTEWNGDVPAEITVNYGGIIVSFK
;
A
#
# COMPACT_ATOMS: atom_id res chain seq x y z
N GLY A 1 -8.29 -38.29 8.52
CA GLY A 1 -8.02 -38.40 8.37
C GLY A 1 -8.33 -38.33 8.28
N GLU A 2 -8.51 -38.18 8.30
CA GLU A 2 -8.45 -38.03 8.20
C GLU A 2 -8.13 -37.47 8.13
N ALA A 3 -8.45 -37.44 8.23
CA ALA A 3 -7.96 -36.97 8.15
C ALA A 3 -7.61 -36.33 8.01
N SER A 4 -7.79 -36.10 7.95
CA SER A 4 -7.23 -35.49 7.82
C SER A 4 -6.96 -34.81 7.67
N GLN A 5 -7.16 -34.52 7.66
CA GLN A 5 -6.76 -33.88 7.46
C GLN A 5 -6.52 -33.05 7.42
N GLU A 6 -6.72 -32.81 7.31
CA GLU A 6 -6.34 -32.06 7.18
C GLU A 6 -6.14 -31.27 7.11
N PRO A 7 -6.37 -31.13 7.12
CA PRO A 7 -6.04 -30.48 6.96
C PRO A 7 -5.88 -29.81 6.85
N THR A 8 -6.10 -29.55 6.71
CA THR A 8 -5.70 -28.99 6.58
C THR A 8 -5.61 -28.26 6.61
N GLU A 9 -5.82 -28.15 6.67
CA GLU A 9 -5.56 -27.54 6.62
C GLU A 9 -5.44 -26.80 6.67
N GLN A 10 -5.59 -26.66 6.70
CA GLN A 10 -5.42 -26.07 6.69
C GLN A 10 -5.22 -25.28 6.67
N GLY A 11 -5.42 -25.28 6.58
CA GLY A 11 -5.27 -24.49 6.47
C GLY A 11 -5.80 -23.69 6.23
N TYR A 12 -6.21 -23.47 6.19
CA TYR A 12 -6.57 -22.77 6.07
C TYR A 12 -7.34 -22.25 6.36
N THR A 13 -7.59 -22.18 6.48
CA THR A 13 -8.12 -21.74 6.80
C THR A 13 -8.47 -21.06 7.07
N ALA A 14 -8.84 -20.94 7.11
CA ALA A 14 -8.98 -20.25 7.31
C ALA A 14 -9.14 -19.71 7.54
N GLU A 15 -9.27 -19.60 7.61
CA GLU A 15 -9.33 -19.01 7.78
C GLU A 15 -9.72 -18.31 7.81
N THR A 16 -10.10 -18.27 7.67
CA THR A 16 -10.48 -17.63 7.62
C THR A 16 -10.88 -16.97 7.99
N SER A 17 -11.19 -16.78 7.97
CA SER A 17 -11.45 -16.06 8.24
C SER A 17 -11.81 -15.38 8.64
N SER A 18 -12.13 -15.37 8.75
CA SER A 18 -12.55 -14.53 8.92
C SER A 18 -12.46 -13.46 9.08
N ASN A 19 -12.40 -13.12 8.71
CA ASN A 19 -12.31 -11.93 8.81
C ASN A 19 -13.46 -11.17 8.51
N ASP A 20 -14.20 -10.81 8.90
CA ASP A 20 -15.35 -10.08 8.84
C ASP A 20 -15.15 -8.64 8.86
N SER A 21 -14.04 -8.19 8.56
CA SER A 21 -13.70 -6.80 8.43
C SER A 21 -14.39 -6.20 7.23
N GLU A 22 -14.76 -4.94 7.30
CA GLU A 22 -15.37 -4.26 6.18
C GLU A 22 -14.37 -4.04 5.06
N ILE A 23 -13.10 -4.04 5.36
CA ILE A 23 -12.05 -3.83 4.37
C ILE A 23 -11.39 -5.15 4.06
N VAL A 24 -11.44 -5.54 2.79
CA VAL A 24 -10.81 -6.77 2.35
C VAL A 24 -9.40 -6.45 1.89
N VAL A 25 -8.43 -6.90 2.66
CA VAL A 25 -7.02 -6.66 2.38
C VAL A 25 -6.51 -7.81 1.52
N PRO A 26 -5.86 -7.54 0.38
CA PRO A 26 -5.34 -8.60 -0.45
C PRO A 26 -4.33 -9.45 0.31
N THR A 27 -4.33 -10.74 0.03
CA THR A 27 -3.40 -11.67 0.63
C THR A 27 -2.56 -12.27 -0.47
N ILE A 28 -1.26 -12.24 -0.33
CA ILE A 28 -0.36 -12.84 -1.30
C ILE A 28 0.09 -14.18 -0.74
N SER A 29 -0.22 -15.21 -1.49
CA SER A 29 0.03 -16.58 -1.08
C SER A 29 1.52 -16.85 -1.06
N GLY A 30 2.01 -17.51 -0.02
CA GLY A 30 3.37 -17.95 0.06
C GLY A 30 4.36 -16.93 0.60
N GLU A 31 3.93 -15.71 0.77
CA GLU A 31 4.79 -14.66 1.30
C GLU A 31 4.39 -14.31 2.71
N LYS A 32 5.39 -14.17 3.56
CA LYS A 32 5.14 -13.77 4.93
C LYS A 32 4.97 -12.27 4.98
N GLN A 33 3.91 -11.81 5.61
CA GLN A 33 3.70 -10.39 5.78
C GLN A 33 4.70 -9.83 6.79
N LYS A 34 5.20 -8.63 6.49
CA LYS A 34 6.08 -7.92 7.38
C LYS A 34 5.26 -7.11 8.36
N PRO A 35 5.88 -6.61 9.45
CA PRO A 35 5.14 -5.83 10.44
C PRO A 35 4.53 -4.58 9.86
N LYS A 36 3.40 -4.15 10.41
CA LYS A 36 2.86 -2.83 10.13
C LYS A 36 3.78 -1.79 10.74
N PHE A 37 3.63 -0.55 10.30
CA PHE A 37 4.53 0.50 10.73
C PHE A 37 3.77 1.82 10.86
N SER A 38 4.44 2.83 11.42
CA SER A 38 3.88 4.17 11.53
C SER A 38 4.83 5.12 10.79
N ALA A 39 4.32 5.76 9.73
CA ALA A 39 5.14 6.69 8.95
C ALA A 39 4.25 7.55 8.06
N THR A 40 4.74 8.75 7.75
CA THR A 40 4.13 9.60 6.75
C THR A 40 5.16 9.83 5.66
N LEU A 41 4.80 9.47 4.42
CA LEU A 41 5.69 9.57 3.28
C LEU A 41 5.10 10.57 2.30
N ILE A 42 5.90 11.58 1.94
CA ILE A 42 5.44 12.73 1.17
C ILE A 42 5.98 12.64 -0.25
N PRO A 43 5.16 12.87 -1.27
CA PRO A 43 5.69 12.84 -2.64
C PRO A 43 6.67 13.99 -2.86
N TYR A 44 7.79 13.69 -3.49
CA TYR A 44 8.81 14.70 -3.71
C TYR A 44 9.34 14.71 -5.14
N TYR A 45 9.01 13.71 -5.96
CA TYR A 45 9.61 13.58 -7.28
C TYR A 45 8.70 12.72 -8.16
N ALA A 46 8.53 13.12 -9.41
CA ALA A 46 7.73 12.37 -10.36
C ALA A 46 8.43 12.36 -11.71
N LYS A 47 8.47 11.19 -12.36
CA LYS A 47 9.08 11.08 -13.68
C LYS A 47 8.34 10.03 -14.49
N ASP A 48 8.50 10.13 -15.81
CA ASP A 48 7.93 9.13 -16.73
C ASP A 48 8.62 7.77 -16.49
N GLU A 49 7.85 6.68 -16.57
CA GLU A 49 8.41 5.36 -16.31
C GLU A 49 9.36 4.89 -17.40
N ASN A 50 9.26 5.44 -18.63
CA ASN A 50 10.05 5.00 -19.76
C ASN A 50 11.06 6.01 -20.25
N SER A 51 11.20 7.16 -19.59
CA SER A 51 12.12 8.19 -20.00
C SER A 51 12.62 8.93 -18.77
N SER A 52 13.42 9.98 -18.99
CA SER A 52 13.89 10.81 -17.89
C SER A 52 13.06 12.08 -17.72
N GLU A 53 11.92 12.18 -18.40
CA GLU A 53 11.07 13.35 -18.28
C GLU A 53 10.49 13.46 -16.89
N GLU A 54 10.63 14.64 -16.28
CA GLU A 54 10.13 14.89 -14.93
C GLU A 54 8.83 15.68 -14.99
N TYR A 55 8.00 15.50 -13.99
CA TYR A 55 6.70 16.15 -13.90
C TYR A 55 6.60 16.91 -12.60
N SER A 56 5.89 18.03 -12.63
CA SER A 56 5.53 18.74 -11.42
C SER A 56 4.46 17.96 -10.67
N LEU A 57 4.62 17.84 -9.35
CA LEU A 57 3.61 17.15 -8.54
C LEU A 57 2.26 17.86 -8.62
N ARG A 58 2.28 19.19 -8.69
CA ARG A 58 1.04 19.96 -8.81
C ARG A 58 0.36 19.67 -10.14
N ASP A 59 1.13 19.54 -11.21
CA ASP A 59 0.55 19.22 -12.52
C ASP A 59 -0.05 17.81 -12.50
N LEU A 60 0.61 16.90 -11.81
CA LEU A 60 0.15 15.51 -11.76
C LEU A 60 -1.10 15.36 -10.89
N PHE A 61 -1.10 15.94 -9.71
CA PHE A 61 -2.17 15.74 -8.73
C PHE A 61 -3.24 16.82 -8.77
N GLY A 62 -3.00 17.93 -9.49
CA GLY A 62 -4.00 18.98 -9.66
C GLY A 62 -3.86 20.09 -8.66
N SER A 63 -4.71 21.11 -8.82
CA SER A 63 -4.61 22.33 -8.02
C SER A 63 -5.01 22.10 -6.57
N ALA A 64 -5.71 21.02 -6.27
CA ALA A 64 -6.09 20.71 -4.89
C ALA A 64 -4.94 20.09 -4.09
N TYR A 65 -3.84 19.74 -4.75
CA TYR A 65 -2.70 19.15 -4.07
C TYR A 65 -2.08 20.17 -3.11
N SER A 66 -1.95 19.77 -1.85
CA SER A 66 -1.47 20.67 -0.80
C SER A 66 -0.17 20.21 -0.16
N GLY A 67 0.48 19.22 -0.75
CA GLY A 67 1.74 18.72 -0.22
C GLY A 67 1.60 17.58 0.75
N GLY A 68 0.41 17.00 0.89
CA GLY A 68 0.21 15.84 1.73
C GLY A 68 0.72 14.57 1.10
N GLY A 69 0.77 13.50 1.88
CA GLY A 69 1.25 12.21 1.41
C GLY A 69 0.49 11.08 2.05
N PHE A 70 1.09 9.89 2.04
CA PHE A 70 0.50 8.72 2.68
C PHE A 70 0.88 8.70 4.15
N THR A 71 -0.10 8.53 5.02
CA THR A 71 0.13 8.27 6.43
C THR A 71 -0.26 6.82 6.71
N PHE A 72 0.69 6.02 7.17
CA PHE A 72 0.47 4.62 7.51
C PHE A 72 0.49 4.48 9.02
N ASN A 73 -0.45 3.72 9.56
CA ASN A 73 -0.59 3.52 10.99
C ASN A 73 -0.24 2.10 11.37
N GLU A 74 0.19 1.90 12.61
CA GLU A 74 0.62 0.59 13.08
C GLU A 74 -0.51 -0.43 13.14
N ASP A 75 -1.75 0.04 13.13
CA ASP A 75 -2.90 -0.86 13.14
C ASP A 75 -3.26 -1.38 11.74
N GLY A 76 -2.49 -1.02 10.72
CA GLY A 76 -2.73 -1.48 9.37
C GLY A 76 -3.65 -0.59 8.57
N THR A 77 -4.00 0.59 9.07
CA THR A 77 -4.80 1.55 8.33
C THR A 77 -3.89 2.60 7.70
N PHE A 78 -4.43 3.30 6.71
CA PHE A 78 -3.69 4.40 6.08
C PHE A 78 -4.64 5.51 5.67
N ILE A 79 -4.05 6.67 5.43
CA ILE A 79 -4.77 7.82 4.88
C ILE A 79 -3.95 8.36 3.72
N ASP A 80 -4.63 8.60 2.60
CA ASP A 80 -4.04 9.23 1.43
C ASP A 80 -4.35 10.73 1.53
N GLY A 81 -3.36 11.51 1.94
CA GLY A 81 -3.51 12.96 2.08
C GLY A 81 -3.09 13.73 0.84
N ILE A 82 -2.86 13.04 -0.28
CA ILE A 82 -2.42 13.71 -1.51
C ILE A 82 -3.55 14.50 -2.13
N THR A 83 -4.75 13.95 -2.11
CA THR A 83 -5.93 14.59 -2.69
C THR A 83 -7.00 14.70 -1.63
N SER A 84 -8.03 15.50 -1.94
CA SER A 84 -9.18 15.63 -1.04
C SER A 84 -10.34 14.75 -1.46
N ALA A 85 -10.08 13.76 -2.30
CA ALA A 85 -11.12 12.86 -2.79
C ALA A 85 -11.72 12.06 -1.65
N SER A 86 -12.99 11.68 -1.79
CA SER A 86 -13.61 10.76 -0.85
C SER A 86 -12.97 9.38 -0.97
N ALA A 87 -13.17 8.54 0.03
CA ALA A 87 -12.60 7.19 0.05
C ALA A 87 -11.07 7.22 -0.03
N ASN A 88 -10.46 8.17 0.69
CA ASN A 88 -9.02 8.35 0.67
C ASN A 88 -8.32 7.61 1.82
N SER A 89 -8.96 6.60 2.39
CA SER A 89 -8.40 5.81 3.48
C SER A 89 -8.71 4.35 3.26
N GLY A 90 -8.11 3.49 4.07
CA GLY A 90 -8.33 2.06 3.97
C GLY A 90 -7.30 1.30 4.79
N ALA A 91 -6.83 0.19 4.24
CA ALA A 91 -5.91 -0.69 4.93
C ALA A 91 -4.74 -1.06 4.03
N TYR A 92 -3.65 -1.52 4.65
CA TYR A 92 -2.49 -1.95 3.89
C TYR A 92 -1.87 -3.18 4.53
N ILE A 93 -1.12 -3.92 3.74
CA ILE A 93 -0.22 -4.96 4.23
C ILE A 93 1.16 -4.71 3.63
N VAL A 94 2.18 -5.24 4.30
CA VAL A 94 3.56 -5.12 3.84
C VAL A 94 4.04 -6.51 3.47
N GLU A 95 4.51 -6.66 2.25
CA GLU A 95 4.89 -7.97 1.78
C GLU A 95 6.09 -7.86 0.85
N GLY A 96 7.20 -8.54 1.19
CA GLY A 96 8.42 -8.36 0.44
C GLY A 96 8.83 -6.91 0.45
N ASP A 97 9.12 -6.36 -0.71
CA ASP A 97 9.47 -4.94 -0.87
C ASP A 97 8.28 -4.14 -1.38
N SER A 98 7.06 -4.53 -0.99
CA SER A 98 5.86 -3.85 -1.45
C SER A 98 4.95 -3.50 -0.29
N VAL A 99 4.24 -2.39 -0.41
CA VAL A 99 3.12 -2.04 0.45
C VAL A 99 1.88 -2.16 -0.42
N VAL A 100 1.01 -3.10 -0.07
CA VAL A 100 -0.23 -3.33 -0.82
C VAL A 100 -1.34 -2.54 -0.14
N ILE A 101 -1.85 -1.56 -0.84
CA ILE A 101 -2.77 -0.56 -0.30
C ILE A 101 -4.16 -0.83 -0.87
N THR A 102 -5.15 -0.95 -0.01
CA THR A 102 -6.55 -1.15 -0.42
C THR A 102 -7.38 -0.02 0.15
N TYR A 103 -7.93 0.79 -0.74
CA TYR A 103 -8.81 1.90 -0.35
C TYR A 103 -10.19 1.37 0.04
N SER A 104 -10.93 2.17 0.77
CA SER A 104 -12.25 1.75 1.25
C SER A 104 -13.26 1.51 0.12
N ASN A 105 -12.96 2.00 -1.09
CA ASN A 105 -13.79 1.71 -2.28
C ASN A 105 -13.26 0.52 -3.07
N ASP A 106 -12.41 -0.30 -2.46
CA ASP A 106 -11.81 -1.51 -3.05
C ASP A 106 -10.79 -1.25 -4.13
N LYS A 107 -10.38 -0.01 -4.34
CA LYS A 107 -9.28 0.29 -5.25
C LYS A 107 -7.98 -0.18 -4.63
N ASN A 108 -7.13 -0.83 -5.41
CA ASN A 108 -5.84 -1.33 -4.96
C ASN A 108 -4.70 -0.56 -5.59
N VAL A 109 -3.67 -0.30 -4.80
CA VAL A 109 -2.44 0.32 -5.25
C VAL A 109 -1.29 -0.44 -4.64
N ILE A 110 -0.27 -0.74 -5.43
CA ILE A 110 0.92 -1.41 -4.92
C ILE A 110 2.07 -0.41 -5.00
N ALA A 111 2.62 -0.10 -3.83
CA ALA A 111 3.77 0.78 -3.73
C ALA A 111 5.03 -0.07 -3.58
N ALA A 112 6.05 0.25 -4.35
CA ALA A 112 7.34 -0.44 -4.23
C ALA A 112 8.19 0.28 -3.20
N VAL A 113 8.79 -0.47 -2.27
CA VAL A 113 9.69 0.11 -1.28
C VAL A 113 11.08 0.12 -1.89
N THR A 114 11.65 1.30 -2.03
CA THR A 114 12.97 1.47 -2.62
C THR A 114 14.05 1.65 -1.56
N GLU A 115 13.64 1.97 -0.34
CA GLU A 115 14.59 2.14 0.76
C GLU A 115 13.90 1.79 2.06
N TRP A 116 14.61 1.08 2.94
CA TRP A 116 14.11 0.66 4.25
C TRP A 116 14.91 1.32 5.35
N ASN A 117 14.24 1.64 6.44
CA ASN A 117 14.87 2.01 7.70
C ASN A 117 14.44 0.97 8.73
N GLY A 118 15.21 -0.12 8.84
CA GLY A 118 14.77 -1.26 9.62
C GLY A 118 13.55 -1.90 8.96
N ASP A 119 12.45 -1.98 9.70
CA ASP A 119 11.20 -2.53 9.18
C ASP A 119 10.25 -1.45 8.69
N VAL A 120 10.70 -0.20 8.61
CA VAL A 120 9.86 0.93 8.18
C VAL A 120 10.32 1.38 6.80
N PRO A 121 9.42 1.45 5.83
CA PRO A 121 9.78 2.00 4.53
C PRO A 121 10.24 3.45 4.67
N ALA A 122 11.42 3.75 4.13
CA ALA A 122 11.96 5.11 4.13
C ALA A 122 11.63 5.81 2.82
N GLU A 123 11.44 5.05 1.74
CA GLU A 123 11.06 5.61 0.46
C GLU A 123 10.22 4.59 -0.30
N ILE A 124 9.14 5.05 -0.90
CA ILE A 124 8.30 4.21 -1.74
C ILE A 124 8.06 4.90 -3.07
N THR A 125 7.70 4.12 -4.09
CA THR A 125 7.29 4.65 -5.38
C THR A 125 5.93 4.07 -5.76
N VAL A 126 5.12 4.89 -6.43
CA VAL A 126 3.81 4.48 -6.91
C VAL A 126 3.72 4.89 -8.37
N ASN A 127 3.18 4.00 -9.20
CA ASN A 127 2.99 4.27 -10.63
C ASN A 127 1.58 4.83 -10.83
N TYR A 128 1.50 6.07 -11.27
CA TYR A 128 0.22 6.73 -11.55
C TYR A 128 0.05 6.81 -13.07
N GLY A 129 -0.37 5.70 -13.67
CA GLY A 129 -0.67 5.70 -15.10
C GLY A 129 0.53 5.95 -16.00
N GLY A 130 1.70 5.47 -15.60
CA GLY A 130 2.93 5.64 -16.38
C GLY A 130 3.86 6.70 -15.82
N ILE A 131 3.48 7.36 -14.73
CA ILE A 131 4.33 8.33 -14.05
C ILE A 131 4.67 7.78 -12.68
N ILE A 132 5.96 7.61 -12.42
CA ILE A 132 6.44 7.06 -11.16
C ILE A 132 6.66 8.21 -10.19
N VAL A 133 5.97 8.16 -9.06
CA VAL A 133 6.10 9.18 -8.02
C VAL A 133 6.84 8.57 -6.84
N SER A 134 7.86 9.27 -6.36
CA SER A 134 8.64 8.86 -5.20
C SER A 134 8.20 9.64 -3.98
N PHE A 135 8.08 8.92 -2.85
CA PHE A 135 7.61 9.48 -1.58
C PHE A 135 8.66 9.17 -0.51
N LYS A 136 8.94 10.14 0.35
CA LYS A 136 9.79 9.88 1.52
C LYS A 136 9.55 10.86 2.66
#